data_0273e009d6ec79a96a2fb224e93fad44
#
_entry.id   0273e009d6ec79a96a2fb224e93fad44
#
_cell.length_a   1.000
_cell.length_b   1.000
_cell.length_c   1.000
_cell.angle_alpha   90.00
_cell.angle_beta   90.00
_cell.angle_gamma   90.00
#
_symmetry.space_group_name_H-M   'P 1'
#
loop_
_entity.id
_entity.type
_entity.pdbx_description
1 polymer ?
#
loop_
_entity_poly.entity_id
_entity_poly.type
_entity_poly.pdbx_seq_one_letter_code
_entity_poly.pdbx_strand_id
1 'polypeptide(L)'
;MRLSRSFYDRSVHEVARELIGCVVRHGETAGRIVETESYHMEEPACHAFAGVTERTRTLYGDPGRAYVYFSYGIHSLLNAVAEPEGVGAAVLIRALEPVDGIDVMRARRGLERAEELCSGPGKLTQALGIGLSLNGSSLVDGPIELLTREPGARQPRVVAGERVGITKAVELPWRFCDADSRHVSRPWPAAMRARAA
;
A
#
# COMPACT_ATOMS: atom_id res chain seq x y z
N MET A 1 -14.14 -11.02 1.02
CA MET A 1 -15.15 -10.00 0.57
C MET A 1 -14.41 -8.72 0.23
N ARG A 2 -14.79 -8.00 -0.85
CA ARG A 2 -14.16 -6.70 -1.20
C ARG A 2 -14.47 -5.65 -0.15
N LEU A 3 -13.52 -4.74 0.08
CA LEU A 3 -13.71 -3.58 0.93
C LEU A 3 -14.68 -2.60 0.26
N SER A 4 -15.63 -2.07 1.01
CA SER A 4 -16.64 -1.11 0.52
C SER A 4 -16.07 0.31 0.43
N ARG A 5 -16.75 1.21 -0.29
CA ARG A 5 -16.38 2.65 -0.33
C ARG A 5 -16.29 3.24 1.08
N SER A 6 -17.21 2.89 1.98
CA SER A 6 -17.22 3.39 3.36
C SER A 6 -15.99 2.99 4.17
N PHE A 7 -15.27 1.94 3.78
CA PHE A 7 -14.00 1.59 4.40
C PHE A 7 -12.94 2.67 4.12
N TYR A 8 -12.91 3.22 2.91
CA TYR A 8 -11.94 4.22 2.49
C TYR A 8 -12.34 5.65 2.88
N ASP A 9 -13.65 5.92 3.02
CA ASP A 9 -14.22 7.22 3.39
C ASP A 9 -14.10 7.49 4.89
N ARG A 10 -12.85 7.44 5.38
CA ARG A 10 -12.46 7.63 6.79
C ARG A 10 -11.05 8.21 6.84
N SER A 11 -10.58 8.57 8.05
CA SER A 11 -9.20 9.03 8.26
C SER A 11 -8.19 8.12 7.55
N VAL A 12 -7.31 8.71 6.74
CA VAL A 12 -6.26 7.99 6.00
C VAL A 12 -5.35 7.17 6.92
N HIS A 13 -5.17 7.62 8.16
CA HIS A 13 -4.35 6.91 9.16
C HIS A 13 -5.04 5.64 9.66
N GLU A 14 -6.36 5.70 9.88
CA GLU A 14 -7.16 4.52 10.24
C GLU A 14 -7.20 3.52 9.10
N VAL A 15 -7.47 3.99 7.89
CA VAL A 15 -7.47 3.15 6.68
C VAL A 15 -6.11 2.47 6.50
N ALA A 16 -5.00 3.21 6.62
CA ALA A 16 -3.65 2.65 6.49
C ALA A 16 -3.38 1.54 7.51
N ARG A 17 -3.78 1.75 8.76
CA ARG A 17 -3.60 0.79 9.84
C ARG A 17 -4.46 -0.46 9.64
N GLU A 18 -5.71 -0.30 9.25
CA GLU A 18 -6.67 -1.40 9.10
C GLU A 18 -6.47 -2.21 7.81
N LEU A 19 -5.82 -1.63 6.80
CA LEU A 19 -5.39 -2.37 5.61
C LEU A 19 -4.35 -3.45 5.92
N ILE A 20 -3.60 -3.35 7.03
CA ILE A 20 -2.65 -4.40 7.43
C ILE A 20 -3.42 -5.70 7.69
N GLY A 21 -3.01 -6.77 6.98
CA GLY A 21 -3.65 -8.09 7.01
C GLY A 21 -4.75 -8.28 5.96
N CYS A 22 -5.26 -7.23 5.32
CA CYS A 22 -6.12 -7.33 4.14
C CYS A 22 -5.34 -7.86 2.94
N VAL A 23 -6.03 -8.28 1.88
CA VAL A 23 -5.39 -8.89 0.70
C VAL A 23 -5.57 -7.98 -0.52
N VAL A 24 -4.48 -7.74 -1.25
CA VAL A 24 -4.50 -7.17 -2.60
C VAL A 24 -4.49 -8.31 -3.60
N ARG A 25 -5.42 -8.29 -4.57
CA ARG A 25 -5.47 -9.23 -5.69
C ARG A 25 -5.51 -8.45 -7.01
N HIS A 26 -4.76 -8.94 -8.00
CA HIS A 26 -4.86 -8.49 -9.38
C HIS A 26 -4.65 -9.68 -10.32
N GLY A 27 -5.70 -10.01 -11.07
CA GLY A 27 -5.72 -11.21 -11.90
C GLY A 27 -5.48 -12.48 -11.05
N GLU A 28 -4.50 -13.28 -11.44
CA GLU A 28 -4.14 -14.54 -10.78
C GLU A 28 -3.18 -14.39 -9.59
N THR A 29 -2.72 -13.16 -9.28
CA THR A 29 -1.77 -12.90 -8.21
C THR A 29 -2.42 -12.19 -7.03
N ALA A 30 -2.07 -12.60 -5.81
CA ALA A 30 -2.53 -11.94 -4.59
C ALA A 30 -1.49 -11.95 -3.48
N GLY A 31 -1.53 -10.92 -2.62
CA GLY A 31 -0.67 -10.82 -1.45
C GLY A 31 -1.36 -10.16 -0.27
N ARG A 32 -1.03 -10.60 0.94
CA ARG A 32 -1.49 -10.02 2.19
C ARG A 32 -0.69 -8.77 2.49
N ILE A 33 -1.35 -7.65 2.76
CA ILE A 33 -0.72 -6.38 3.11
C ILE A 33 -0.04 -6.51 4.47
N VAL A 34 1.26 -6.25 4.51
CA VAL A 34 2.09 -6.29 5.72
C VAL A 34 2.73 -4.94 6.02
N GLU A 35 2.63 -3.98 5.11
CA GLU A 35 3.19 -2.65 5.26
C GLU A 35 2.42 -1.61 4.45
N THR A 36 2.11 -0.48 5.08
CA THR A 36 1.46 0.70 4.47
C THR A 36 2.10 1.98 4.94
N GLU A 37 1.90 3.07 4.19
CA GLU A 37 2.17 4.43 4.64
C GLU A 37 0.98 5.32 4.32
N SER A 38 0.60 6.21 5.25
CA SER A 38 -0.43 7.22 5.01
C SER A 38 0.18 8.55 4.60
N TYR A 39 -0.52 9.23 3.70
CA TYR A 39 -0.16 10.53 3.15
C TYR A 39 -1.39 11.42 3.12
N HIS A 40 -1.28 12.66 3.60
CA HIS A 40 -2.37 13.63 3.67
C HIS A 40 -1.92 14.99 3.11
N MET A 41 -2.81 15.72 2.44
CA MET A 41 -2.50 16.98 1.77
C MET A 41 -1.96 18.08 2.70
N GLU A 42 -2.12 17.95 4.01
CA GLU A 42 -1.61 18.92 4.99
C GLU A 42 -0.14 18.72 5.34
N GLU A 43 0.52 17.65 4.84
CA GLU A 43 1.94 17.40 5.16
C GLU A 43 2.83 17.39 3.91
N PRO A 44 4.05 17.94 4.01
CA PRO A 44 4.85 18.30 2.84
C PRO A 44 5.49 17.12 2.09
N ALA A 45 5.41 15.87 2.58
CA ALA A 45 5.86 14.70 1.83
C ALA A 45 4.75 14.13 0.91
N CYS A 46 3.49 14.57 1.11
CA CYS A 46 2.37 14.16 0.27
C CYS A 46 2.42 14.86 -1.10
N HIS A 47 2.14 14.11 -2.18
CA HIS A 47 2.00 14.71 -3.52
C HIS A 47 0.87 15.75 -3.59
N ALA A 48 -0.18 15.57 -2.79
CA ALA A 48 -1.32 16.50 -2.73
C ALA A 48 -1.00 17.81 -2.01
N PHE A 49 0.11 17.92 -1.28
CA PHE A 49 0.49 19.14 -0.56
C PHE A 49 0.60 20.38 -1.47
N ALA A 50 1.04 20.19 -2.70
CA ALA A 50 1.13 21.26 -3.70
C ALA A 50 -0.21 21.63 -4.37
N GLY A 51 -1.30 21.01 -3.97
CA GLY A 51 -2.63 21.21 -4.54
C GLY A 51 -2.93 20.30 -5.74
N VAL A 52 -4.06 20.60 -6.40
CA VAL A 52 -4.57 19.81 -7.52
C VAL A 52 -3.77 20.09 -8.79
N THR A 53 -3.23 19.03 -9.38
CA THR A 53 -2.58 19.04 -10.69
C THR A 53 -3.13 17.86 -11.51
N GLU A 54 -2.80 17.75 -12.79
CA GLU A 54 -3.16 16.58 -13.59
C GLU A 54 -2.67 15.27 -12.94
N ARG A 55 -1.45 15.26 -12.39
CA ARG A 55 -0.85 14.13 -11.70
C ARG A 55 -1.59 13.78 -10.40
N THR A 56 -1.99 14.78 -9.61
CA THR A 56 -2.57 14.59 -8.27
C THR A 56 -4.09 14.54 -8.26
N ARG A 57 -4.75 14.81 -9.39
CA ARG A 57 -6.23 14.83 -9.48
C ARG A 57 -6.89 13.59 -8.89
N THR A 58 -6.33 12.41 -9.13
CA THR A 58 -6.86 11.14 -8.59
C THR A 58 -6.88 11.11 -7.06
N LEU A 59 -5.91 11.78 -6.40
CA LEU A 59 -5.85 11.85 -4.93
C LEU A 59 -7.01 12.63 -4.31
N TYR A 60 -7.61 13.56 -5.06
CA TYR A 60 -8.73 14.39 -4.63
C TYR A 60 -10.09 13.84 -5.09
N GLY A 61 -10.10 12.68 -5.73
CA GLY A 61 -11.32 12.03 -6.21
C GLY A 61 -12.00 11.19 -5.14
N ASP A 62 -12.95 10.37 -5.58
CA ASP A 62 -13.70 9.46 -4.71
C ASP A 62 -12.79 8.55 -3.88
N PRO A 63 -13.10 8.31 -2.59
CA PRO A 63 -12.43 7.28 -1.80
C PRO A 63 -12.61 5.88 -2.42
N GLY A 64 -11.54 5.06 -2.33
CA GLY A 64 -11.52 3.75 -2.96
C GLY A 64 -11.10 3.76 -4.43
N ARG A 65 -10.48 4.84 -4.93
CA ARG A 65 -9.76 4.84 -6.21
C ARG A 65 -8.31 4.38 -6.03
N ALA A 66 -7.78 3.68 -7.02
CA ALA A 66 -6.35 3.40 -7.10
C ALA A 66 -5.61 4.64 -7.62
N TYR A 67 -4.66 5.16 -6.86
CA TYR A 67 -3.71 6.14 -7.36
C TYR A 67 -2.40 5.43 -7.69
N VAL A 68 -2.13 5.26 -8.98
CA VAL A 68 -0.91 4.61 -9.48
C VAL A 68 -0.05 5.63 -10.19
N TYR A 69 1.21 5.77 -9.76
CA TYR A 69 2.15 6.71 -10.36
C TYR A 69 3.55 6.10 -10.55
N PHE A 70 4.35 6.68 -11.44
CA PHE A 70 5.76 6.32 -11.60
C PHE A 70 6.64 7.03 -10.58
N SER A 71 7.40 6.24 -9.84
CA SER A 71 8.47 6.71 -8.96
C SER A 71 9.82 6.52 -9.62
N TYR A 72 10.64 7.57 -9.63
CA TYR A 72 11.99 7.59 -10.25
C TYR A 72 12.02 7.12 -11.72
N GLY A 73 10.91 7.19 -12.43
CA GLY A 73 10.80 6.78 -13.83
C GLY A 73 10.92 5.26 -14.09
N ILE A 74 10.91 4.43 -13.05
CA ILE A 74 11.21 2.99 -13.17
C ILE A 74 10.09 2.12 -12.59
N HIS A 75 9.43 2.54 -11.50
CA HIS A 75 8.49 1.70 -10.77
C HIS A 75 7.13 2.34 -10.64
N SER A 76 6.07 1.59 -10.95
CA SER A 76 4.71 1.95 -10.55
C SER A 76 4.55 1.76 -9.05
N LEU A 77 3.86 2.68 -8.37
CA LEU A 77 3.50 2.56 -6.96
C LEU A 77 1.98 2.61 -6.81
N LEU A 78 1.41 1.70 -6.03
CA LEU A 78 -0.03 1.58 -5.78
C LEU A 78 -0.42 2.25 -4.48
N ASN A 79 -1.39 3.18 -4.57
CA ASN A 79 -2.03 3.79 -3.41
C ASN A 79 -3.55 3.60 -3.47
N ALA A 80 -4.17 3.52 -2.31
CA ALA A 80 -5.62 3.60 -2.14
C ALA A 80 -6.01 5.00 -1.69
N VAL A 81 -6.81 5.71 -2.49
CA VAL A 81 -7.37 7.03 -2.12
C VAL A 81 -8.31 6.84 -0.95
N ALA A 82 -8.15 7.67 0.07
CA ALA A 82 -8.95 7.68 1.29
C ALA A 82 -9.50 9.07 1.57
N GLU A 83 -10.41 9.18 2.54
CA GLU A 83 -11.11 10.39 2.94
C GLU A 83 -12.11 10.92 1.90
N PRO A 84 -13.01 11.83 2.25
CA PRO A 84 -14.03 12.34 1.33
C PRO A 84 -13.44 12.99 0.08
N GLU A 85 -14.19 12.98 -1.01
CA GLU A 85 -13.84 13.70 -2.24
C GLU A 85 -13.48 15.16 -1.95
N GLY A 86 -12.41 15.64 -2.56
CA GLY A 86 -11.84 16.97 -2.33
C GLY A 86 -10.73 17.00 -1.27
N VAL A 87 -10.53 15.92 -0.51
CA VAL A 87 -9.41 15.75 0.42
C VAL A 87 -8.31 14.93 -0.25
N GLY A 88 -7.15 15.52 -0.43
CA GLY A 88 -6.00 14.85 -1.07
C GLY A 88 -5.27 13.90 -0.11
N ALA A 89 -5.79 12.68 0.04
CA ALA A 89 -5.24 11.68 0.97
C ALA A 89 -5.19 10.28 0.36
N ALA A 90 -4.13 9.53 0.63
CA ALA A 90 -3.99 8.15 0.15
C ALA A 90 -3.08 7.29 1.03
N VAL A 91 -3.31 6.00 0.97
CA VAL A 91 -2.49 4.96 1.61
C VAL A 91 -1.62 4.29 0.56
N LEU A 92 -0.30 4.43 0.66
CA LEU A 92 0.66 3.67 -0.13
C LEU A 92 0.73 2.23 0.39
N ILE A 93 0.51 1.26 -0.49
CA ILE A 93 0.78 -0.15 -0.21
C ILE A 93 2.27 -0.40 -0.44
N ARG A 94 3.00 -0.78 0.63
CA ARG A 94 4.46 -0.85 0.56
C ARG A 94 5.01 -2.26 0.43
N ALA A 95 4.42 -3.21 1.13
CA ALA A 95 4.86 -4.59 1.06
C ALA A 95 3.70 -5.57 1.27
N LEU A 96 3.83 -6.73 0.62
CA LEU A 96 2.89 -7.83 0.71
C LEU A 96 3.63 -9.12 1.05
N GLU A 97 2.96 -9.99 1.79
CA GLU A 97 3.27 -11.43 1.85
C GLU A 97 2.52 -12.11 0.69
N PRO A 98 3.23 -12.72 -0.29
CA PRO A 98 2.58 -13.42 -1.39
C PRO A 98 1.69 -14.57 -0.90
N VAL A 99 0.46 -14.70 -1.45
CA VAL A 99 -0.49 -15.76 -1.06
C VAL A 99 -0.99 -16.57 -2.26
N ASP A 100 -1.21 -15.95 -3.43
CA ASP A 100 -1.64 -16.63 -4.66
C ASP A 100 -0.77 -16.20 -5.84
N GLY A 101 -0.60 -17.11 -6.84
CA GLY A 101 0.13 -16.82 -8.07
C GLY A 101 1.64 -16.59 -7.86
N ILE A 102 2.25 -17.27 -6.88
CA ILE A 102 3.66 -17.08 -6.50
C ILE A 102 4.60 -17.35 -7.67
N ASP A 103 4.35 -18.38 -8.49
CA ASP A 103 5.20 -18.70 -9.63
C ASP A 103 5.11 -17.63 -10.72
N VAL A 104 3.94 -17.02 -10.92
CA VAL A 104 3.77 -15.86 -11.81
C VAL A 104 4.54 -14.66 -11.28
N MET A 105 4.50 -14.40 -9.97
CA MET A 105 5.29 -13.35 -9.34
C MET A 105 6.80 -13.61 -9.50
N ARG A 106 7.26 -14.85 -9.33
CA ARG A 106 8.66 -15.27 -9.57
C ARG A 106 9.08 -14.96 -11.00
N ALA A 107 8.29 -15.38 -11.98
CA ALA A 107 8.55 -15.12 -13.40
C ALA A 107 8.64 -13.61 -13.70
N ARG A 108 7.69 -12.80 -13.20
CA ARG A 108 7.68 -11.34 -13.40
C ARG A 108 8.84 -10.62 -12.72
N ARG A 109 9.30 -11.15 -11.58
CA ARG A 109 10.37 -10.55 -10.77
C ARG A 109 11.77 -11.08 -11.11
N GLY A 110 11.87 -12.26 -11.74
CA GLY A 110 13.13 -12.95 -11.95
C GLY A 110 13.80 -13.40 -10.64
N LEU A 111 13.02 -13.77 -9.62
CA LEU A 111 13.47 -14.10 -8.28
C LEU A 111 12.72 -15.31 -7.73
N GLU A 112 13.42 -16.14 -6.93
CA GLU A 112 12.86 -17.36 -6.35
C GLU A 112 12.33 -17.20 -4.93
N ARG A 113 13.00 -16.37 -4.12
CA ARG A 113 12.67 -16.22 -2.69
C ARG A 113 11.38 -15.40 -2.50
N ALA A 114 10.38 -16.02 -1.87
CA ALA A 114 9.07 -15.41 -1.65
C ALA A 114 9.15 -14.08 -0.88
N GLU A 115 10.06 -13.98 0.11
CA GLU A 115 10.23 -12.77 0.91
C GLU A 115 10.73 -11.57 0.10
N GLU A 116 11.32 -11.81 -1.07
CA GLU A 116 11.88 -10.73 -1.92
C GLU A 116 10.90 -10.28 -3.02
N LEU A 117 9.85 -11.06 -3.29
CA LEU A 117 8.92 -10.80 -4.40
C LEU A 117 8.17 -9.47 -4.23
N CYS A 118 7.69 -9.19 -3.02
CA CYS A 118 6.80 -8.06 -2.75
C CYS A 118 7.27 -7.17 -1.57
N SER A 119 8.55 -7.24 -1.16
CA SER A 119 9.10 -6.48 -0.04
C SER A 119 9.53 -5.05 -0.44
N GLY A 120 8.60 -4.29 -0.99
CA GLY A 120 8.78 -2.90 -1.41
C GLY A 120 7.72 -2.47 -2.42
N PRO A 121 7.37 -1.17 -2.49
CA PRO A 121 6.22 -0.70 -3.25
C PRO A 121 6.35 -0.93 -4.77
N GLY A 122 7.51 -0.73 -5.35
CA GLY A 122 7.76 -1.06 -6.76
C GLY A 122 7.88 -2.56 -7.01
N LYS A 123 8.36 -3.33 -6.02
CA LYS A 123 8.46 -4.78 -6.13
C LYS A 123 7.08 -5.42 -6.20
N LEU A 124 6.16 -5.03 -5.32
CA LEU A 124 4.81 -5.58 -5.31
C LEU A 124 4.02 -5.25 -6.58
N THR A 125 4.15 -4.05 -7.11
CA THR A 125 3.45 -3.67 -8.35
C THR A 125 3.96 -4.47 -9.54
N GLN A 126 5.27 -4.70 -9.65
CA GLN A 126 5.86 -5.58 -10.66
C GLN A 126 5.37 -7.03 -10.47
N ALA A 127 5.38 -7.55 -9.25
CA ALA A 127 4.94 -8.92 -8.95
C ALA A 127 3.46 -9.13 -9.31
N LEU A 128 2.58 -8.15 -9.00
CA LEU A 128 1.16 -8.23 -9.28
C LEU A 128 0.79 -7.79 -10.72
N GLY A 129 1.74 -7.25 -11.50
CA GLY A 129 1.47 -6.74 -12.84
C GLY A 129 0.63 -5.44 -12.83
N ILE A 130 0.79 -4.59 -11.80
CA ILE A 130 0.06 -3.33 -11.66
C ILE A 130 0.86 -2.20 -12.32
N GLY A 131 0.28 -1.58 -13.33
CA GLY A 131 0.87 -0.49 -14.10
C GLY A 131 0.04 0.80 -14.12
N LEU A 132 0.55 1.84 -14.78
CA LEU A 132 -0.10 3.16 -14.86
C LEU A 132 -1.49 3.14 -15.47
N SER A 133 -1.80 2.19 -16.36
CA SER A 133 -3.12 2.04 -16.96
C SER A 133 -4.24 1.80 -15.93
N LEU A 134 -3.85 1.41 -14.71
CA LEU A 134 -4.79 1.18 -13.60
C LEU A 134 -4.97 2.42 -12.70
N ASN A 135 -4.29 3.55 -13.00
CA ASN A 135 -4.52 4.79 -12.27
C ASN A 135 -5.97 5.27 -12.43
N GLY A 136 -6.62 5.64 -11.32
CA GLY A 136 -8.03 6.04 -11.29
C GLY A 136 -9.03 4.89 -11.30
N SER A 137 -8.59 3.62 -11.45
CA SER A 137 -9.50 2.48 -11.37
C SER A 137 -10.12 2.33 -9.98
N SER A 138 -11.31 1.75 -9.92
CA SER A 138 -12.00 1.50 -8.66
C SER A 138 -11.37 0.30 -7.93
N LEU A 139 -11.13 0.44 -6.63
CA LEU A 139 -10.75 -0.64 -5.73
C LEU A 139 -11.96 -1.37 -5.13
N VAL A 140 -13.17 -0.82 -5.35
CA VAL A 140 -14.43 -1.39 -4.85
C VAL A 140 -14.96 -2.45 -5.80
N ASP A 141 -14.93 -2.16 -7.12
CA ASP A 141 -15.50 -3.02 -8.17
C ASP A 141 -14.61 -3.17 -9.42
N GLY A 142 -13.41 -2.59 -9.39
CA GLY A 142 -12.46 -2.60 -10.50
C GLY A 142 -11.54 -3.84 -10.55
N PRO A 143 -10.49 -3.79 -11.39
CA PRO A 143 -9.59 -4.92 -11.62
C PRO A 143 -8.63 -5.21 -10.46
N ILE A 144 -8.28 -4.21 -9.66
CA ILE A 144 -7.53 -4.40 -8.41
C ILE A 144 -8.54 -4.59 -7.28
N GLU A 145 -8.45 -5.71 -6.58
CA GLU A 145 -9.33 -6.04 -5.47
C GLU A 145 -8.60 -5.85 -4.14
N LEU A 146 -9.17 -5.06 -3.24
CA LEU A 146 -8.80 -5.06 -1.83
C LEU A 146 -9.85 -5.85 -1.05
N LEU A 147 -9.41 -6.96 -0.46
CA LEU A 147 -10.27 -7.93 0.22
C LEU A 147 -10.08 -7.84 1.73
N THR A 148 -11.16 -8.04 2.47
CA THR A 148 -11.10 -8.19 3.92
C THR A 148 -10.17 -9.32 4.32
N ARG A 149 -9.66 -9.28 5.54
CA ARG A 149 -8.94 -10.42 6.14
C ARG A 149 -9.79 -11.68 6.09
N GLU A 150 -9.15 -12.81 5.87
CA GLU A 150 -9.84 -14.10 5.90
C GLU A 150 -10.39 -14.37 7.32
N PRO A 151 -11.61 -14.93 7.45
CA PRO A 151 -12.12 -15.39 8.72
C PRO A 151 -11.16 -16.37 9.39
N GLY A 152 -10.84 -16.14 10.67
CA GLY A 152 -9.90 -16.99 11.41
C GLY A 152 -8.41 -16.72 11.14
N ALA A 153 -8.05 -15.82 10.21
CA ALA A 153 -6.67 -15.43 10.02
C ALA A 153 -6.09 -14.76 11.29
N ARG A 154 -4.80 -14.97 11.52
CA ARG A 154 -4.07 -14.31 12.61
C ARG A 154 -4.27 -12.80 12.55
N GLN A 155 -4.62 -12.18 13.67
CA GLN A 155 -4.66 -10.73 13.78
C GLN A 155 -3.24 -10.17 13.69
N PRO A 156 -2.98 -9.19 12.78
CA PRO A 156 -1.66 -8.59 12.67
C PRO A 156 -1.32 -7.77 13.93
N ARG A 157 -0.09 -7.86 14.38
CA ARG A 157 0.44 -6.99 15.42
C ARG A 157 0.98 -5.71 14.78
N VAL A 158 0.12 -4.72 14.64
CA VAL A 158 0.44 -3.48 13.95
C VAL A 158 1.29 -2.56 14.81
N VAL A 159 2.49 -2.22 14.31
CA VAL A 159 3.38 -1.19 14.87
C VAL A 159 3.46 0.00 13.92
N ALA A 160 3.64 1.19 14.48
CA ALA A 160 3.87 2.42 13.71
C ALA A 160 5.35 2.81 13.74
N GLY A 161 5.80 3.56 12.73
CA GLY A 161 7.15 4.07 12.61
C GLY A 161 7.28 5.13 11.53
N GLU A 162 8.49 5.59 11.32
CA GLU A 162 8.81 6.58 10.30
C GLU A 162 8.62 6.01 8.89
N ARG A 163 8.17 6.88 7.97
CA ARG A 163 8.02 6.55 6.54
C ARG A 163 9.38 6.43 5.86
N VAL A 164 9.45 5.70 4.77
CA VAL A 164 10.70 5.41 4.05
C VAL A 164 10.76 6.15 2.71
N GLY A 165 11.92 6.71 2.40
CA GLY A 165 12.18 7.35 1.09
C GLY A 165 11.61 8.76 0.96
N ILE A 166 11.26 9.41 2.08
CA ILE A 166 10.86 10.81 2.14
C ILE A 166 11.96 11.65 2.81
N THR A 167 11.96 12.96 2.53
CA THR A 167 12.92 13.94 3.09
C THR A 167 12.24 15.03 3.91
N LYS A 168 10.90 15.05 3.95
CA LYS A 168 10.09 16.02 4.69
C LYS A 168 9.15 15.24 5.61
N ALA A 169 8.76 15.84 6.74
CA ALA A 169 7.85 15.24 7.72
C ALA A 169 8.27 13.79 8.11
N VAL A 170 9.58 13.56 8.21
CA VAL A 170 10.18 12.24 8.48
C VAL A 170 9.85 11.73 9.88
N GLU A 171 9.62 12.62 10.82
CA GLU A 171 9.30 12.35 12.22
C GLU A 171 7.91 11.79 12.45
N LEU A 172 7.00 11.92 11.45
CA LEU A 172 5.63 11.45 11.57
C LEU A 172 5.58 9.91 11.52
N PRO A 173 4.96 9.24 12.53
CA PRO A 173 4.92 7.79 12.61
C PRO A 173 3.82 7.18 11.72
N TRP A 174 3.76 7.59 10.47
CA TRP A 174 2.69 7.27 9.53
C TRP A 174 2.99 6.08 8.61
N ARG A 175 3.90 5.23 9.03
CA ARG A 175 4.16 3.91 8.44
C ARG A 175 3.69 2.83 9.40
N PHE A 176 2.85 1.91 8.91
CA PHE A 176 2.27 0.81 9.68
C PHE A 176 2.79 -0.52 9.14
N CYS A 177 3.21 -1.40 10.05
CA CYS A 177 3.78 -2.70 9.70
C CYS A 177 3.20 -3.81 10.58
N ASP A 178 2.99 -5.00 9.98
CA ASP A 178 2.80 -6.22 10.77
C ASP A 178 4.16 -6.65 11.34
N ALA A 179 4.34 -6.46 12.63
CA ALA A 179 5.62 -6.67 13.29
C ALA A 179 6.07 -8.14 13.33
N ASP A 180 5.20 -9.08 13.01
CA ASP A 180 5.50 -10.50 12.99
C ASP A 180 5.76 -11.04 11.57
N SER A 181 5.64 -10.17 10.54
CA SER A 181 5.89 -10.53 9.14
C SER A 181 7.35 -10.36 8.75
N ARG A 182 7.90 -11.35 8.01
CA ARG A 182 9.23 -11.31 7.40
C ARG A 182 9.26 -10.56 6.05
N HIS A 183 8.07 -10.20 5.52
CA HIS A 183 7.92 -9.56 4.21
C HIS A 183 7.94 -8.03 4.27
N VAL A 184 8.02 -7.43 5.46
CA VAL A 184 8.14 -5.98 5.65
C VAL A 184 9.41 -5.46 5.00
N SER A 185 9.33 -4.34 4.27
CA SER A 185 10.47 -3.73 3.59
C SER A 185 11.51 -3.15 4.56
N ARG A 186 12.78 -3.10 4.14
CA ARG A 186 13.86 -2.51 4.94
C ARG A 186 13.97 -1.00 4.69
N PRO A 187 14.45 -0.22 5.67
CA PRO A 187 14.81 -0.62 7.05
C PRO A 187 13.58 -0.92 7.90
N TRP A 188 13.68 -1.91 8.80
CA TRP A 188 12.57 -2.21 9.71
C TRP A 188 12.38 -1.10 10.74
N PRO A 189 11.11 -0.80 11.13
CA PRO A 189 10.83 0.10 12.25
C PRO A 189 11.57 -0.32 13.54
N ALA A 190 11.90 0.65 14.39
CA ALA A 190 12.60 0.37 15.65
C ALA A 190 11.87 -0.67 16.51
N ALA A 191 10.53 -0.60 16.56
CA ALA A 191 9.69 -1.54 17.31
C ALA A 191 9.78 -3.00 16.79
N MET A 192 10.27 -3.24 15.56
CA MET A 192 10.53 -4.58 15.01
C MET A 192 11.96 -5.05 15.29
N ARG A 193 12.95 -4.13 15.34
CA ARG A 193 14.37 -4.47 15.53
C ARG A 193 14.66 -5.03 16.92
N ALA A 194 13.94 -4.56 17.95
CA ALA A 194 14.11 -5.00 19.33
C ALA A 194 13.81 -6.50 19.57
N ARG A 195 13.27 -7.22 18.59
CA ARG A 195 12.98 -8.68 18.67
C ARG A 195 13.94 -9.54 17.85
N ALA A 196 14.76 -8.93 17.01
CA ALA A 196 15.71 -9.67 16.13
C ALA A 196 17.11 -9.79 16.78
N ALA A 197 17.28 -9.20 17.96
CA ALA A 197 18.45 -9.33 18.82
C ALA A 197 18.16 -10.25 20.01
#